data_cb0357e42f155e55551e8c3c64d646c9
#
_entry.id   cb0357e42f155e55551e8c3c64d646c9
#
_cell.length_a   1.000
_cell.length_b   1.000
_cell.length_c   1.000
_cell.angle_alpha   90.00
_cell.angle_beta   90.00
_cell.angle_gamma   90.00
#
_symmetry.space_group_name_H-M   'P 1'
#
loop_
_entity.id
_entity.type
_entity.pdbx_description
1 polymer ?
#
loop_
_entity_poly.entity_id
_entity_poly.type
_entity_poly.pdbx_seq_one_letter_code
_entity_poly.pdbx_strand_id
1 'polypeptide(L)'
;MQKNIERSSLGVGRSAFHSSKRLDNRTCSVEHDDMTRRKFVPVVKETPQSHEAIRGRGASWSPANRFERLHVDLNDWDVVDADSRAEDVPRRPTQYFRDGTRTIITRNTSPDVGFETSLNPYRGCEHGCIYCYARPTHEYLGFSAGLDFESKIMVKTNAPQLLRCELESPRWQPQTLVLSGVTDPYQPVERELQITRGCLEVLAQFRNPVAIITKNHLVTRDIDLLRELAECNAAAVNVSVTSLDPTLQRVLEPRTTSPQGRLYAIEQLRAAKIPVGVMVAPIIPGLNDHEVPTILDACAKAGAQFAGYTIVRLPWAIAPLFEHWLEEHFPDRKEKVLGRIRHLRGNRLNSSRWHTRMTGEGIFADQIASLFKVGCRRAGIGARPTLSCESFRRSTTQLRLFG
;
A
#
# COMPACT_ATOMS: atom_id res chain seq x y z
N MET A 1 26.74 -22.22 52.98
CA MET A 1 26.98 -23.67 53.15
C MET A 1 27.07 -24.28 51.77
N GLN A 2 28.26 -24.74 51.46
CA GLN A 2 28.68 -25.47 50.26
C GLN A 2 28.11 -26.89 50.23
N LYS A 3 27.94 -27.43 48.98
CA LYS A 3 28.41 -28.77 48.50
C LYS A 3 27.67 -28.97 47.15
N ASN A 4 28.27 -28.88 46.01
CA ASN A 4 29.31 -29.70 45.33
C ASN A 4 28.92 -31.13 44.98
N ILE A 5 29.00 -31.44 43.66
CA ILE A 5 29.51 -32.63 42.94
C ILE A 5 28.52 -33.79 42.84
N GLU A 6 28.23 -34.33 41.64
CA GLU A 6 29.11 -35.15 40.79
C GLU A 6 28.54 -35.47 39.40
N ARG A 7 29.50 -35.66 38.50
CA ARG A 7 29.34 -36.18 37.13
C ARG A 7 29.16 -37.72 37.16
N SER A 8 28.40 -38.27 36.24
CA SER A 8 28.77 -39.55 35.64
C SER A 8 28.28 -39.66 34.20
N SER A 9 29.24 -39.97 33.34
CA SER A 9 29.20 -40.31 31.92
C SER A 9 28.87 -41.79 31.69
N LEU A 10 28.49 -42.10 30.45
CA LEU A 10 28.41 -43.37 29.70
C LEU A 10 26.95 -43.72 29.38
N GLY A 11 26.65 -43.83 28.10
CA GLY A 11 26.91 -44.90 27.23
C GLY A 11 26.24 -44.72 25.82
N VAL A 12 26.99 -45.11 24.87
CA VAL A 12 26.76 -45.20 23.46
C VAL A 12 25.60 -46.17 23.11
N GLY A 13 24.71 -45.77 22.24
CA GLY A 13 23.76 -46.64 21.61
C GLY A 13 23.32 -46.14 20.24
N ARG A 14 24.06 -46.53 19.19
CA ARG A 14 23.62 -46.35 17.79
C ARG A 14 22.42 -47.29 17.53
N SER A 15 21.35 -46.73 17.01
CA SER A 15 20.43 -47.49 16.18
C SER A 15 19.87 -46.57 15.09
N ALA A 16 20.21 -46.92 13.87
CA ALA A 16 19.71 -46.36 12.66
C ALA A 16 18.28 -46.81 12.41
N PHE A 17 17.38 -45.90 12.08
CA PHE A 17 16.25 -46.22 11.23
C PHE A 17 15.98 -45.11 10.23
N HIS A 18 16.22 -45.44 9.00
CA HIS A 18 15.78 -44.71 7.80
C HIS A 18 14.27 -44.59 7.78
N SER A 19 13.76 -43.41 7.62
CA SER A 19 12.53 -43.16 6.87
C SER A 19 12.60 -41.76 6.27
N SER A 20 13.20 -41.65 5.10
CA SER A 20 13.12 -40.52 4.23
C SER A 20 11.70 -40.40 3.66
N LYS A 21 10.80 -39.69 4.32
CA LYS A 21 9.64 -39.13 3.63
C LYS A 21 10.11 -37.94 2.79
N ARG A 22 10.36 -38.19 1.51
CA ARG A 22 10.47 -37.14 0.49
C ARG A 22 9.19 -36.32 0.56
N LEU A 23 9.34 -35.09 0.98
CA LEU A 23 8.33 -34.06 0.80
C LEU A 23 8.22 -33.81 -0.70
N ASP A 24 7.10 -34.19 -1.24
CA ASP A 24 6.71 -33.92 -2.63
C ASP A 24 6.63 -32.39 -2.81
N ASN A 25 7.72 -31.81 -3.25
CA ASN A 25 7.78 -30.45 -3.74
C ASN A 25 7.10 -30.44 -5.11
N ARG A 26 5.76 -30.43 -5.13
CA ARG A 26 5.05 -30.01 -6.32
C ARG A 26 5.33 -28.54 -6.53
N THR A 27 6.39 -28.27 -7.23
CA THR A 27 6.65 -26.95 -7.80
C THR A 27 5.51 -26.66 -8.76
N CYS A 28 4.70 -25.66 -8.43
CA CYS A 28 3.76 -25.08 -9.37
C CYS A 28 4.57 -24.60 -10.57
N SER A 29 4.55 -25.35 -11.66
CA SER A 29 5.25 -24.99 -12.90
C SER A 29 4.54 -23.77 -13.48
N VAL A 30 5.19 -22.64 -13.40
CA VAL A 30 4.75 -21.40 -14.05
C VAL A 30 5.13 -21.53 -15.52
N GLU A 31 4.17 -21.83 -16.38
CA GLU A 31 4.36 -21.71 -17.81
C GLU A 31 4.72 -20.27 -18.16
N HIS A 32 5.76 -20.10 -18.96
CA HIS A 32 6.25 -18.82 -19.43
C HIS A 32 5.33 -18.29 -20.52
N ASP A 33 4.40 -17.43 -20.12
CA ASP A 33 3.62 -16.67 -21.07
C ASP A 33 4.42 -15.48 -21.60
N ASP A 34 4.34 -15.31 -22.92
CA ASP A 34 5.18 -14.41 -23.72
C ASP A 34 4.75 -12.94 -23.57
N MET A 35 5.25 -12.25 -22.53
CA MET A 35 5.17 -10.79 -22.42
C MET A 35 6.41 -10.08 -23.00
N THR A 36 6.95 -10.55 -24.10
CA THR A 36 8.26 -10.16 -24.66
C THR A 36 8.31 -8.79 -25.34
N ARG A 37 7.28 -7.94 -25.31
CA ARG A 37 7.29 -6.68 -26.07
C ARG A 37 7.45 -5.40 -25.24
N ARG A 38 7.68 -5.46 -23.93
CA ARG A 38 7.97 -4.25 -23.14
C ARG A 38 9.41 -4.28 -22.65
N LYS A 39 10.17 -3.25 -22.99
CA LYS A 39 11.58 -3.09 -22.60
C LYS A 39 11.67 -2.92 -21.08
N PHE A 40 12.01 -3.99 -20.38
CA PHE A 40 12.52 -3.90 -19.03
C PHE A 40 13.96 -3.37 -19.10
N VAL A 41 14.23 -2.28 -18.45
CA VAL A 41 15.55 -1.66 -18.45
C VAL A 41 16.37 -2.20 -17.27
N PRO A 42 17.63 -2.59 -17.43
CA PRO A 42 18.52 -2.91 -16.33
C PRO A 42 18.70 -1.68 -15.42
N VAL A 43 18.93 -1.92 -14.14
CA VAL A 43 19.17 -0.84 -13.18
C VAL A 43 20.47 -0.11 -13.54
N VAL A 44 20.37 1.08 -14.08
CA VAL A 44 21.46 2.03 -14.23
C VAL A 44 21.35 3.04 -13.09
N LYS A 45 22.41 3.18 -12.28
CA LYS A 45 22.48 4.18 -11.21
C LYS A 45 22.79 5.53 -11.84
N GLU A 46 21.78 6.31 -12.13
CA GLU A 46 21.97 7.72 -12.49
C GLU A 46 20.86 8.56 -11.90
N THR A 47 21.22 9.61 -11.20
CA THR A 47 20.28 10.61 -10.70
C THR A 47 20.91 12.00 -10.69
N PRO A 48 20.54 12.89 -11.60
CA PRO A 48 20.69 14.32 -11.35
C PRO A 48 19.67 14.74 -10.30
N GLN A 49 20.12 15.41 -9.26
CA GLN A 49 19.24 16.03 -8.26
C GLN A 49 18.78 17.37 -8.80
N SER A 50 17.56 17.46 -9.34
CA SER A 50 16.89 18.76 -9.47
C SER A 50 16.02 18.96 -8.24
N HIS A 51 16.15 20.09 -7.57
CA HIS A 51 15.29 20.49 -6.46
C HIS A 51 14.00 21.15 -6.96
N GLU A 52 13.80 21.24 -8.27
CA GLU A 52 12.60 21.80 -8.87
C GLU A 52 11.47 20.77 -8.92
N ALA A 53 10.22 21.26 -8.79
CA ALA A 53 9.03 20.43 -8.89
C ALA A 53 8.99 19.66 -10.20
N ILE A 54 8.85 18.33 -10.12
CA ILE A 54 8.78 17.46 -11.29
C ILE A 54 7.31 17.22 -11.63
N ARG A 55 6.90 17.61 -12.82
CA ARG A 55 5.50 17.50 -13.25
C ARG A 55 4.95 16.07 -13.09
N GLY A 56 3.87 15.94 -12.32
CA GLY A 56 3.20 14.67 -12.06
C GLY A 56 3.93 13.75 -11.05
N ARG A 57 4.84 14.32 -10.25
CA ARG A 57 5.51 13.63 -9.14
C ARG A 57 5.23 14.36 -7.83
N GLY A 58 5.17 13.60 -6.72
CA GLY A 58 4.98 14.16 -5.39
C GLY A 58 6.31 14.56 -4.75
N ALA A 59 7.38 13.84 -5.05
CA ALA A 59 8.73 14.18 -4.60
C ALA A 59 9.47 14.95 -5.69
N SER A 60 10.18 16.02 -5.29
CA SER A 60 11.07 16.80 -6.16
C SER A 60 12.51 16.28 -6.15
N TRP A 61 12.89 15.47 -5.17
CA TRP A 61 14.24 14.95 -5.00
C TRP A 61 14.27 13.51 -4.43
N SER A 62 15.47 12.92 -4.39
CA SER A 62 15.73 11.57 -3.89
C SER A 62 16.68 11.63 -2.70
N PRO A 63 16.21 11.51 -1.45
CA PRO A 63 17.09 11.39 -0.29
C PRO A 63 17.97 10.15 -0.39
N ALA A 64 19.16 10.20 0.26
CA ALA A 64 20.06 9.08 0.35
C ALA A 64 19.37 7.84 0.93
N ASN A 65 19.72 6.67 0.41
CA ASN A 65 19.26 5.41 0.95
C ASN A 65 19.97 5.16 2.29
N ARG A 66 19.21 4.96 3.37
CA ARG A 66 19.73 4.78 4.75
C ARG A 66 20.56 3.51 4.94
N PHE A 67 20.56 2.57 4.00
CA PHE A 67 21.35 1.34 4.01
C PHE A 67 22.64 1.47 3.20
N GLU A 68 22.84 2.55 2.45
CA GLU A 68 24.10 2.83 1.76
C GLU A 68 25.14 3.31 2.75
N ARG A 69 26.30 2.63 2.76
CA ARG A 69 27.43 2.96 3.64
C ARG A 69 28.33 4.07 3.09
N LEU A 70 28.26 4.30 1.79
CA LEU A 70 29.03 5.33 1.08
C LEU A 70 28.04 6.22 0.35
N HIS A 71 27.96 7.46 0.76
CA HIS A 71 27.22 8.50 0.06
C HIS A 71 28.22 9.28 -0.80
N VAL A 72 28.09 9.19 -2.11
CA VAL A 72 28.81 10.07 -3.03
C VAL A 72 27.87 11.25 -3.28
N ASP A 73 28.23 12.40 -2.76
CA ASP A 73 27.53 13.64 -3.05
C ASP A 73 27.91 14.08 -4.47
N LEU A 74 27.00 13.91 -5.41
CA LEU A 74 27.24 14.22 -6.82
C LEU A 74 27.26 15.74 -7.11
N ASN A 75 27.10 16.57 -6.08
CA ASN A 75 27.21 18.02 -6.22
C ASN A 75 28.64 18.50 -6.47
N ASP A 76 29.66 17.63 -6.31
CA ASP A 76 31.08 17.99 -6.56
C ASP A 76 31.54 17.69 -8.01
N TRP A 77 30.65 17.25 -8.89
CA TRP A 77 30.99 17.07 -10.30
C TRP A 77 30.33 18.19 -11.09
N ASP A 78 31.16 19.10 -11.62
CA ASP A 78 30.78 20.15 -12.54
C ASP A 78 29.90 19.58 -13.67
N VAL A 79 28.60 19.88 -13.62
CA VAL A 79 27.69 19.60 -14.72
C VAL A 79 27.96 20.66 -15.77
N VAL A 80 28.64 20.26 -16.83
CA VAL A 80 28.82 21.07 -18.03
C VAL A 80 27.46 21.46 -18.59
N ASP A 81 27.29 22.76 -18.80
CA ASP A 81 26.20 23.46 -19.44
C ASP A 81 25.27 22.62 -20.34
N ALA A 82 24.01 22.53 -19.94
CA ALA A 82 22.92 22.32 -20.87
C ALA A 82 22.10 23.60 -20.91
N ASP A 83 22.43 24.45 -21.91
CA ASP A 83 21.61 25.56 -22.37
C ASP A 83 20.25 25.00 -22.83
N SER A 84 19.24 25.01 -21.97
CA SER A 84 17.87 24.65 -22.31
C SER A 84 16.90 25.67 -21.74
N ARG A 85 16.31 26.38 -22.68
CA ARG A 85 15.25 27.37 -22.52
C ARG A 85 14.11 26.91 -21.64
N ALA A 86 13.67 27.77 -20.75
CA ALA A 86 12.64 27.64 -19.75
C ALA A 86 11.21 27.40 -20.33
N GLU A 87 10.90 26.22 -20.85
CA GLU A 87 9.50 25.85 -21.16
C GLU A 87 9.14 24.38 -20.92
N ASP A 88 10.08 23.48 -20.63
CA ASP A 88 9.79 22.07 -20.33
C ASP A 88 10.22 21.69 -18.91
N VAL A 89 9.25 21.67 -17.99
CA VAL A 89 9.44 21.01 -16.70
C VAL A 89 9.76 19.53 -16.97
N PRO A 90 10.93 19.03 -16.56
CA PRO A 90 11.39 17.70 -16.97
C PRO A 90 10.40 16.62 -16.53
N ARG A 91 9.92 15.84 -17.49
CA ARG A 91 9.11 14.63 -17.22
C ARG A 91 10.03 13.46 -16.95
N ARG A 92 10.03 12.95 -15.73
CA ARG A 92 10.74 11.71 -15.44
C ARG A 92 9.84 10.49 -15.80
N PRO A 93 10.20 9.68 -16.80
CA PRO A 93 9.42 8.50 -17.17
C PRO A 93 9.43 7.46 -16.04
N THR A 94 8.35 6.69 -15.92
CA THR A 94 8.31 5.53 -15.02
C THR A 94 9.01 4.34 -15.70
N GLN A 95 9.85 3.65 -14.93
CA GLN A 95 10.55 2.42 -15.32
C GLN A 95 9.91 1.24 -14.61
N TYR A 96 9.69 0.14 -15.33
CA TYR A 96 9.08 -1.07 -14.79
C TYR A 96 10.09 -2.21 -14.80
N PHE A 97 10.22 -2.88 -13.66
CA PHE A 97 11.15 -3.97 -13.45
C PHE A 97 10.36 -5.23 -13.05
N ARG A 98 10.78 -6.38 -13.55
CA ARG A 98 10.19 -7.64 -13.13
C ARG A 98 10.64 -7.96 -11.70
N ASP A 99 9.70 -8.21 -10.80
CA ASP A 99 9.98 -8.68 -9.43
C ASP A 99 10.13 -10.20 -9.43
N GLY A 100 11.26 -10.72 -8.94
CA GLY A 100 11.55 -12.15 -8.81
C GLY A 100 10.94 -12.80 -7.57
N THR A 101 9.86 -12.25 -6.99
CA THR A 101 9.23 -12.79 -5.78
C THR A 101 8.71 -14.21 -5.99
N ARG A 102 8.82 -15.03 -4.95
CA ARG A 102 8.34 -16.42 -4.92
C ARG A 102 7.08 -16.61 -4.09
N THR A 103 6.70 -15.61 -3.31
CA THR A 103 5.51 -15.61 -2.46
C THR A 103 4.78 -14.29 -2.64
N ILE A 104 3.46 -14.30 -2.57
CA ILE A 104 2.65 -13.10 -2.82
C ILE A 104 1.91 -12.61 -1.57
N ILE A 105 1.56 -13.51 -0.65
CA ILE A 105 0.89 -13.17 0.59
C ILE A 105 1.91 -12.78 1.64
N THR A 106 1.73 -11.58 2.21
CA THR A 106 2.52 -11.08 3.33
C THR A 106 1.70 -11.16 4.60
N ARG A 107 2.29 -11.70 5.68
CA ARG A 107 1.68 -11.74 7.00
C ARG A 107 2.06 -10.52 7.82
N ASN A 108 1.13 -10.05 8.65
CA ASN A 108 1.28 -8.89 9.50
C ASN A 108 0.82 -9.21 10.92
N THR A 109 1.63 -8.85 11.89
CA THR A 109 1.36 -9.06 13.32
C THR A 109 1.07 -7.75 14.06
N SER A 110 0.88 -6.65 13.32
CA SER A 110 0.63 -5.34 13.92
C SER A 110 -0.78 -5.26 14.51
N PRO A 111 -0.93 -4.89 15.79
CA PRO A 111 -2.25 -4.72 16.40
C PRO A 111 -3.01 -3.48 15.89
N ASP A 112 -2.33 -2.56 15.17
CA ASP A 112 -2.91 -1.30 14.71
C ASP A 112 -3.63 -1.40 13.36
N VAL A 113 -3.48 -2.51 12.67
CA VAL A 113 -4.14 -2.76 11.39
C VAL A 113 -5.08 -3.96 11.54
N GLY A 114 -6.32 -3.80 11.12
CA GLY A 114 -7.35 -4.83 11.30
C GLY A 114 -7.29 -5.96 10.28
N PHE A 115 -6.07 -6.41 9.91
CA PHE A 115 -5.86 -7.54 9.01
C PHE A 115 -4.52 -8.21 9.26
N GLU A 116 -4.46 -9.52 9.08
CA GLU A 116 -3.25 -10.33 9.27
C GLU A 116 -2.51 -10.59 7.96
N THR A 117 -3.23 -10.59 6.84
CA THR A 117 -2.68 -10.93 5.53
C THR A 117 -2.95 -9.87 4.49
N SER A 118 -1.95 -9.61 3.66
CA SER A 118 -2.05 -8.66 2.56
C SER A 118 -1.35 -9.16 1.30
N LEU A 119 -1.75 -8.59 0.18
CA LEU A 119 -1.22 -8.84 -1.15
C LEU A 119 -0.95 -7.51 -1.84
N ASN A 120 0.25 -7.37 -2.39
CA ASN A 120 0.64 -6.20 -3.17
C ASN A 120 1.24 -6.69 -4.50
N PRO A 121 0.58 -6.44 -5.65
CA PRO A 121 1.06 -6.85 -6.98
C PRO A 121 2.33 -6.11 -7.41
N TYR A 122 2.63 -4.99 -6.75
CA TYR A 122 3.72 -4.09 -7.08
C TYR A 122 4.57 -3.74 -5.87
N ARG A 123 5.81 -3.25 -6.09
CA ARG A 123 6.59 -2.45 -5.14
C ARG A 123 6.92 -1.12 -5.80
N GLY A 124 6.84 -0.03 -5.02
CA GLY A 124 6.76 1.32 -5.54
C GLY A 124 5.35 1.66 -6.01
N CYS A 125 5.03 2.94 -6.12
CA CYS A 125 3.69 3.39 -6.46
C CYS A 125 3.72 4.69 -7.25
N GLU A 126 3.24 4.64 -8.49
CA GLU A 126 3.18 5.77 -9.39
C GLU A 126 2.27 6.91 -8.92
N HIS A 127 1.38 6.66 -7.95
CA HIS A 127 0.50 7.71 -7.41
C HIS A 127 1.27 8.90 -6.84
N GLY A 128 2.50 8.69 -6.38
CA GLY A 128 3.40 9.75 -5.98
C GLY A 128 2.98 10.52 -4.73
N CYS A 129 2.10 9.98 -3.89
CA CYS A 129 1.70 10.67 -2.65
C CYS A 129 2.93 11.05 -1.82
N ILE A 130 3.10 12.35 -1.53
CA ILE A 130 4.30 12.83 -0.84
C ILE A 130 4.44 12.28 0.59
N TYR A 131 3.36 12.11 1.28
CA TYR A 131 3.28 11.59 2.66
C TYR A 131 3.32 10.06 2.77
N CYS A 132 3.48 9.31 1.67
CA CYS A 132 3.28 7.86 1.67
C CYS A 132 4.26 7.15 2.59
N TYR A 133 3.73 6.52 3.65
CA TYR A 133 4.54 5.78 4.64
C TYR A 133 5.27 4.55 4.06
N ALA A 134 4.90 4.12 2.87
CA ALA A 134 5.52 2.98 2.20
C ALA A 134 6.81 3.34 1.43
N ARG A 135 7.10 4.62 1.19
CA ARG A 135 8.30 5.08 0.48
C ARG A 135 9.60 4.46 0.98
N PRO A 136 9.86 4.36 2.31
CA PRO A 136 11.08 3.75 2.81
C PRO A 136 11.23 2.25 2.53
N THR A 137 10.17 1.57 2.06
CA THR A 137 10.30 0.16 1.64
C THR A 137 11.15 0.01 0.38
N HIS A 138 11.30 1.07 -0.40
CA HIS A 138 12.15 1.10 -1.60
C HIS A 138 13.63 1.06 -1.27
N GLU A 139 14.02 1.55 -0.10
CA GLU A 139 15.39 1.53 0.38
C GLU A 139 15.93 0.10 0.55
N TYR A 140 15.07 -0.88 0.88
CA TYR A 140 15.44 -2.31 0.91
C TYR A 140 15.78 -2.88 -0.48
N LEU A 141 15.42 -2.18 -1.55
CA LEU A 141 15.74 -2.54 -2.93
C LEU A 141 16.97 -1.81 -3.46
N GLY A 142 17.65 -1.01 -2.63
CA GLY A 142 18.76 -0.16 -3.03
C GLY A 142 18.34 1.12 -3.75
N PHE A 143 17.06 1.51 -3.68
CA PHE A 143 16.52 2.72 -4.29
C PHE A 143 16.24 3.80 -3.25
N SER A 144 16.08 5.05 -3.71
CA SER A 144 15.66 6.15 -2.84
C SER A 144 14.16 6.07 -2.49
N ALA A 145 13.82 6.55 -1.29
CA ALA A 145 12.43 6.74 -0.85
C ALA A 145 11.73 7.95 -1.55
N GLY A 146 12.47 8.78 -2.28
CA GLY A 146 11.98 9.94 -3.02
C GLY A 146 11.39 9.56 -4.37
N LEU A 147 11.97 10.12 -5.42
CA LEU A 147 11.53 9.92 -6.81
C LEU A 147 11.57 8.45 -7.27
N ASP A 148 12.51 7.66 -6.77
CA ASP A 148 12.62 6.27 -7.18
C ASP A 148 11.38 5.45 -6.79
N PHE A 149 10.78 5.75 -5.62
CA PHE A 149 9.55 5.08 -5.20
C PHE A 149 8.38 5.30 -6.18
N GLU A 150 8.36 6.44 -6.86
CA GLU A 150 7.30 6.82 -7.80
C GLU A 150 7.61 6.43 -9.25
N SER A 151 8.88 6.23 -9.58
CA SER A 151 9.35 6.08 -10.97
C SER A 151 10.01 4.75 -11.27
N LYS A 152 10.38 3.95 -10.27
CA LYS A 152 10.98 2.62 -10.43
C LYS A 152 10.07 1.57 -9.82
N ILE A 153 9.19 1.00 -10.61
CA ILE A 153 8.13 0.10 -10.14
C ILE A 153 8.51 -1.35 -10.37
N MET A 154 8.58 -2.15 -9.29
CA MET A 154 8.74 -3.59 -9.37
C MET A 154 7.38 -4.24 -9.61
N VAL A 155 7.26 -5.04 -10.65
CA VAL A 155 6.03 -5.67 -11.12
C VAL A 155 6.09 -7.18 -10.88
N LYS A 156 5.17 -7.71 -10.11
CA LYS A 156 5.03 -9.14 -9.82
C LYS A 156 4.13 -9.78 -10.87
N THR A 157 4.67 -10.00 -12.07
CA THR A 157 3.91 -10.47 -13.23
C THR A 157 3.22 -11.82 -13.00
N ASN A 158 3.76 -12.65 -12.12
CA ASN A 158 3.23 -13.96 -11.74
C ASN A 158 2.38 -13.94 -10.46
N ALA A 159 1.93 -12.78 -10.01
CA ALA A 159 1.15 -12.66 -8.77
C ALA A 159 -0.13 -13.51 -8.78
N PRO A 160 -0.95 -13.58 -9.85
CA PRO A 160 -2.14 -14.43 -9.88
C PRO A 160 -1.81 -15.91 -9.72
N GLN A 161 -0.75 -16.40 -10.38
CA GLN A 161 -0.32 -17.80 -10.29
C GLN A 161 0.19 -18.14 -8.88
N LEU A 162 1.02 -17.27 -8.29
CA LEU A 162 1.48 -17.44 -6.93
C LEU A 162 0.32 -17.46 -5.93
N LEU A 163 -0.66 -16.56 -6.12
CA LEU A 163 -1.85 -16.52 -5.28
C LEU A 163 -2.66 -17.82 -5.39
N ARG A 164 -2.85 -18.34 -6.59
CA ARG A 164 -3.52 -19.63 -6.82
C ARG A 164 -2.83 -20.75 -6.05
N CYS A 165 -1.52 -20.89 -6.19
CA CYS A 165 -0.73 -21.90 -5.49
C CYS A 165 -0.86 -21.79 -3.95
N GLU A 166 -0.87 -20.56 -3.42
CA GLU A 166 -1.05 -20.31 -1.98
C GLU A 166 -2.45 -20.73 -1.52
N LEU A 167 -3.52 -20.38 -2.25
CA LEU A 167 -4.90 -20.71 -1.88
C LEU A 167 -5.22 -22.21 -2.05
N GLU A 168 -4.58 -22.91 -2.99
CA GLU A 168 -4.69 -24.35 -3.17
C GLU A 168 -4.00 -25.14 -2.06
N SER A 169 -3.00 -24.54 -1.43
CA SER A 169 -2.22 -25.18 -0.38
C SER A 169 -3.11 -25.66 0.79
N PRO A 170 -2.95 -26.90 1.28
CA PRO A 170 -3.65 -27.38 2.48
C PRO A 170 -3.33 -26.54 3.74
N ARG A 171 -2.20 -25.81 3.73
CA ARG A 171 -1.78 -24.93 4.82
C ARG A 171 -2.52 -23.59 4.84
N TRP A 172 -3.17 -23.23 3.75
CA TRP A 172 -3.96 -22.01 3.72
C TRP A 172 -5.22 -22.15 4.56
N GLN A 173 -5.36 -21.29 5.54
CA GLN A 173 -6.59 -21.11 6.30
C GLN A 173 -7.33 -19.90 5.74
N PRO A 174 -8.57 -20.04 5.26
CA PRO A 174 -9.33 -18.95 4.68
C PRO A 174 -9.44 -17.76 5.63
N GLN A 175 -9.05 -16.59 5.15
CA GLN A 175 -9.08 -15.33 5.88
C GLN A 175 -9.11 -14.17 4.91
N THR A 176 -9.48 -12.99 5.42
CA THR A 176 -9.52 -11.79 4.60
C THR A 176 -8.12 -11.39 4.13
N LEU A 177 -7.92 -11.37 2.81
CA LEU A 177 -6.73 -10.80 2.18
C LEU A 177 -6.96 -9.31 1.90
N VAL A 178 -6.06 -8.45 2.36
CA VAL A 178 -6.08 -7.03 1.99
C VAL A 178 -5.25 -6.82 0.73
N LEU A 179 -5.90 -6.43 -0.35
CA LEU A 179 -5.27 -5.95 -1.59
C LEU A 179 -4.89 -4.50 -1.39
N SER A 180 -3.69 -4.26 -0.94
CA SER A 180 -3.01 -3.01 -0.63
C SER A 180 -2.06 -3.20 0.57
N GLY A 181 -1.81 -2.15 1.34
CA GLY A 181 -1.01 -2.16 2.57
C GLY A 181 0.35 -1.49 2.39
N VAL A 182 0.96 -1.62 1.22
CA VAL A 182 2.22 -0.95 0.87
C VAL A 182 2.08 -0.11 -0.39
N THR A 183 1.43 -0.65 -1.43
CA THR A 183 1.21 0.05 -2.70
C THR A 183 -0.28 0.08 -3.03
N ASP A 184 -0.68 0.98 -3.92
CA ASP A 184 -2.04 0.96 -4.43
C ASP A 184 -2.16 -0.11 -5.53
N PRO A 185 -3.10 -1.05 -5.42
CA PRO A 185 -3.29 -2.09 -6.42
C PRO A 185 -3.80 -1.55 -7.76
N TYR A 186 -4.37 -0.34 -7.78
CA TYR A 186 -4.88 0.34 -8.97
C TYR A 186 -4.03 1.55 -9.38
N GLN A 187 -2.72 1.53 -9.10
CA GLN A 187 -1.82 2.56 -9.62
C GLN A 187 -1.85 2.59 -11.17
N PRO A 188 -1.42 3.69 -11.82
CA PRO A 188 -1.64 3.90 -13.26
C PRO A 188 -1.31 2.73 -14.18
N VAL A 189 -0.20 2.02 -13.94
CA VAL A 189 0.22 0.88 -14.77
C VAL A 189 -0.76 -0.30 -14.73
N GLU A 190 -1.57 -0.43 -13.68
CA GLU A 190 -2.57 -1.51 -13.56
C GLU A 190 -3.62 -1.45 -14.68
N ARG A 191 -3.84 -0.27 -15.29
CA ARG A 191 -4.72 -0.12 -16.45
C ARG A 191 -4.29 -1.01 -17.62
N GLU A 192 -2.98 -1.18 -17.76
CA GLU A 192 -2.39 -1.94 -18.85
C GLU A 192 -2.04 -3.37 -18.45
N LEU A 193 -1.47 -3.57 -17.25
CA LEU A 193 -0.93 -4.87 -16.84
C LEU A 193 -1.98 -5.82 -16.28
N GLN A 194 -3.06 -5.29 -15.72
CA GLN A 194 -4.22 -6.04 -15.20
C GLN A 194 -3.86 -7.14 -14.18
N ILE A 195 -2.77 -6.99 -13.45
CA ILE A 195 -2.30 -8.00 -12.49
C ILE A 195 -3.24 -8.07 -11.27
N THR A 196 -3.74 -6.93 -10.81
CA THR A 196 -4.75 -6.86 -9.75
C THR A 196 -6.03 -7.59 -10.19
N ARG A 197 -6.48 -7.37 -11.45
CA ARG A 197 -7.61 -8.09 -12.00
C ARG A 197 -7.38 -9.59 -12.00
N GLY A 198 -6.23 -10.06 -12.48
CA GLY A 198 -5.89 -11.49 -12.44
C GLY A 198 -5.86 -12.08 -11.02
N CYS A 199 -5.42 -11.29 -10.01
CA CYS A 199 -5.52 -11.71 -8.62
C CYS A 199 -6.99 -11.79 -8.15
N LEU A 200 -7.85 -10.86 -8.56
CA LEU A 200 -9.27 -10.88 -8.23
C LEU A 200 -10.01 -12.06 -8.88
N GLU A 201 -9.65 -12.43 -10.11
CA GLU A 201 -10.17 -13.64 -10.77
C GLU A 201 -9.87 -14.90 -9.96
N VAL A 202 -8.65 -15.01 -9.44
CA VAL A 202 -8.27 -16.11 -8.55
C VAL A 202 -9.09 -16.05 -7.25
N LEU A 203 -9.21 -14.87 -6.62
CA LEU A 203 -9.96 -14.71 -5.38
C LEU A 203 -11.46 -15.06 -5.56
N ALA A 204 -12.06 -14.66 -6.69
CA ALA A 204 -13.45 -14.99 -7.03
C ALA A 204 -13.63 -16.50 -7.23
N GLN A 205 -12.72 -17.15 -7.98
CA GLN A 205 -12.75 -18.60 -8.17
C GLN A 205 -12.73 -19.38 -6.86
N PHE A 206 -11.89 -18.96 -5.91
CA PHE A 206 -11.78 -19.58 -4.60
C PHE A 206 -12.80 -19.06 -3.59
N ARG A 207 -13.52 -17.99 -3.89
CA ARG A 207 -14.39 -17.24 -2.98
C ARG A 207 -13.66 -16.84 -1.69
N ASN A 208 -12.38 -16.50 -1.81
CA ASN A 208 -11.60 -16.04 -0.66
C ASN A 208 -11.92 -14.58 -0.37
N PRO A 209 -12.23 -14.20 0.88
CA PRO A 209 -12.60 -12.83 1.18
C PRO A 209 -11.45 -11.86 0.94
N VAL A 210 -11.80 -10.70 0.37
CA VAL A 210 -10.87 -9.63 0.01
C VAL A 210 -11.37 -8.26 0.47
N ALA A 211 -10.47 -7.48 1.04
CA ALA A 211 -10.69 -6.06 1.30
C ALA A 211 -9.72 -5.24 0.46
N ILE A 212 -10.21 -4.26 -0.28
CA ILE A 212 -9.40 -3.39 -1.13
C ILE A 212 -9.29 -2.01 -0.51
N ILE A 213 -8.11 -1.39 -0.64
CA ILE A 213 -7.90 0.01 -0.29
C ILE A 213 -7.23 0.70 -1.49
N THR A 214 -7.87 1.71 -2.05
CA THR A 214 -7.34 2.42 -3.23
C THR A 214 -7.67 3.91 -3.23
N LYS A 215 -6.88 4.69 -3.98
CA LYS A 215 -7.11 6.09 -4.34
C LYS A 215 -7.51 6.26 -5.82
N ASN A 216 -7.80 5.14 -6.49
CA ASN A 216 -8.04 5.18 -7.93
C ASN A 216 -9.45 4.67 -8.28
N HIS A 217 -10.15 5.41 -9.15
CA HIS A 217 -11.44 5.02 -9.67
C HIS A 217 -11.38 3.76 -10.57
N LEU A 218 -10.18 3.35 -11.00
CA LEU A 218 -9.98 2.14 -11.81
C LEU A 218 -10.51 0.86 -11.14
N VAL A 219 -10.74 0.87 -9.83
CA VAL A 219 -11.41 -0.22 -9.12
C VAL A 219 -12.79 -0.55 -9.69
N THR A 220 -13.45 0.40 -10.33
CA THR A 220 -14.74 0.20 -10.99
C THR A 220 -14.67 -0.67 -12.24
N ARG A 221 -13.48 -0.85 -12.84
CA ARG A 221 -13.24 -1.81 -13.92
C ARG A 221 -13.59 -3.25 -13.51
N ASP A 222 -13.33 -3.58 -12.25
CA ASP A 222 -13.42 -4.94 -11.72
C ASP A 222 -14.70 -5.17 -10.88
N ILE A 223 -15.75 -4.36 -11.13
CA ILE A 223 -17.07 -4.48 -10.48
C ILE A 223 -17.70 -5.87 -10.71
N ASP A 224 -17.47 -6.47 -11.85
CA ASP A 224 -17.96 -7.82 -12.18
C ASP A 224 -17.47 -8.85 -11.13
N LEU A 225 -16.18 -8.92 -10.88
CA LEU A 225 -15.54 -9.84 -9.92
C LEU A 225 -15.87 -9.48 -8.47
N LEU A 226 -15.87 -8.19 -8.17
CA LEU A 226 -16.16 -7.70 -6.82
C LEU A 226 -17.62 -7.97 -6.42
N ARG A 227 -18.55 -7.90 -7.37
CA ARG A 227 -19.97 -8.23 -7.16
C ARG A 227 -20.14 -9.71 -6.88
N GLU A 228 -19.50 -10.59 -7.67
CA GLU A 228 -19.52 -12.04 -7.44
C GLU A 228 -19.02 -12.38 -6.01
N LEU A 229 -17.95 -11.76 -5.57
CA LEU A 229 -17.44 -11.92 -4.21
C LEU A 229 -18.38 -11.32 -3.16
N ALA A 230 -18.99 -10.16 -3.43
CA ALA A 230 -19.92 -9.51 -2.50
C ALA A 230 -21.20 -10.34 -2.28
N GLU A 231 -21.70 -11.09 -3.27
CA GLU A 231 -22.81 -12.02 -3.15
C GLU A 231 -22.54 -13.12 -2.10
N CYS A 232 -21.27 -13.42 -1.87
CA CYS A 232 -20.81 -14.36 -0.83
C CYS A 232 -20.35 -13.65 0.47
N ASN A 233 -20.64 -12.37 0.67
CA ASN A 233 -20.07 -11.56 1.74
C ASN A 233 -18.53 -11.58 1.80
N ALA A 234 -17.87 -11.76 0.67
CA ALA A 234 -16.42 -11.94 0.57
C ALA A 234 -15.70 -10.73 -0.06
N ALA A 235 -16.35 -9.58 -0.23
CA ALA A 235 -15.69 -8.37 -0.73
C ALA A 235 -16.11 -7.13 0.02
N ALA A 236 -15.13 -6.22 0.23
CA ALA A 236 -15.37 -4.85 0.65
C ALA A 236 -14.30 -3.92 0.05
N VAL A 237 -14.70 -2.73 -0.38
CA VAL A 237 -13.79 -1.74 -0.95
C VAL A 237 -13.74 -0.50 -0.08
N ASN A 238 -12.52 0.00 0.19
CA ASN A 238 -12.30 1.30 0.81
C ASN A 238 -11.70 2.24 -0.23
N VAL A 239 -12.41 3.31 -0.54
CA VAL A 239 -11.88 4.39 -1.37
C VAL A 239 -11.29 5.46 -0.45
N SER A 240 -10.00 5.76 -0.62
CA SER A 240 -9.36 6.80 0.20
C SER A 240 -9.66 8.17 -0.38
N VAL A 241 -10.21 9.06 0.45
CA VAL A 241 -10.46 10.47 0.14
C VAL A 241 -9.72 11.34 1.14
N THR A 242 -8.65 11.98 0.68
CA THR A 242 -7.74 12.76 1.52
C THR A 242 -8.18 14.22 1.63
N SER A 243 -8.73 14.76 0.54
CA SER A 243 -9.26 16.12 0.44
C SER A 243 -10.34 16.17 -0.63
N LEU A 244 -11.25 17.12 -0.55
CA LEU A 244 -12.20 17.47 -1.61
C LEU A 244 -11.70 18.65 -2.45
N ASP A 245 -10.65 19.35 -2.00
CA ASP A 245 -9.99 20.39 -2.77
C ASP A 245 -9.11 19.77 -3.87
N PRO A 246 -9.46 19.96 -5.16
CA PRO A 246 -8.69 19.41 -6.26
C PRO A 246 -7.29 20.05 -6.39
N THR A 247 -7.09 21.26 -5.87
CA THR A 247 -5.79 21.94 -5.89
C THR A 247 -4.84 21.29 -4.89
N LEU A 248 -5.30 21.09 -3.65
CA LEU A 248 -4.54 20.36 -2.63
C LEU A 248 -4.27 18.92 -3.08
N GLN A 249 -5.27 18.20 -3.60
CA GLN A 249 -5.10 16.84 -4.05
C GLN A 249 -4.04 16.73 -5.16
N ARG A 250 -4.00 17.66 -6.11
CA ARG A 250 -3.07 17.63 -7.24
C ARG A 250 -1.61 17.69 -6.81
N VAL A 251 -1.28 18.48 -5.80
CA VAL A 251 0.10 18.59 -5.30
C VAL A 251 0.44 17.52 -4.26
N LEU A 252 -0.54 17.06 -3.48
CA LEU A 252 -0.36 16.07 -2.42
C LEU A 252 -0.31 14.63 -2.96
N GLU A 253 -1.07 14.36 -4.04
CA GLU A 253 -1.31 13.02 -4.63
C GLU A 253 -1.41 13.10 -6.17
N PRO A 254 -0.35 13.52 -6.87
CA PRO A 254 -0.41 14.06 -8.24
C PRO A 254 -0.96 13.10 -9.32
N ARG A 255 -0.82 11.79 -9.13
CA ARG A 255 -1.24 10.78 -10.12
C ARG A 255 -2.38 9.89 -9.63
N THR A 256 -3.05 10.30 -8.56
CA THR A 256 -4.28 9.64 -8.09
C THR A 256 -5.50 10.19 -8.81
N THR A 257 -6.63 9.53 -8.66
CA THR A 257 -7.91 10.02 -9.16
C THR A 257 -8.34 11.29 -8.40
N SER A 258 -8.92 12.24 -9.11
CA SER A 258 -9.49 13.46 -8.51
C SER A 258 -10.53 13.14 -7.41
N PRO A 259 -10.79 14.07 -6.49
CA PRO A 259 -11.80 13.87 -5.44
C PRO A 259 -13.17 13.46 -6.01
N GLN A 260 -13.62 14.14 -7.05
CA GLN A 260 -14.89 13.83 -7.72
C GLN A 260 -14.90 12.42 -8.32
N GLY A 261 -13.80 11.99 -8.96
CA GLY A 261 -13.70 10.63 -9.51
C GLY A 261 -13.69 9.55 -8.43
N ARG A 262 -13.21 9.86 -7.21
CA ARG A 262 -13.27 8.95 -6.05
C ARG A 262 -14.71 8.84 -5.51
N LEU A 263 -15.45 9.94 -5.45
CA LEU A 263 -16.86 9.91 -5.08
C LEU A 263 -17.68 9.12 -6.10
N TYR A 264 -17.42 9.32 -7.39
CA TYR A 264 -18.03 8.53 -8.46
C TYR A 264 -17.72 7.03 -8.33
N ALA A 265 -16.49 6.66 -7.96
CA ALA A 265 -16.16 5.24 -7.72
C ALA A 265 -16.96 4.65 -6.55
N ILE A 266 -17.17 5.40 -5.46
CA ILE A 266 -18.04 4.99 -4.34
C ILE A 266 -19.47 4.75 -4.83
N GLU A 267 -20.01 5.66 -5.63
CA GLU A 267 -21.37 5.57 -6.19
C GLU A 267 -21.53 4.33 -7.07
N GLN A 268 -20.59 4.07 -7.99
CA GLN A 268 -20.65 2.91 -8.88
C GLN A 268 -20.54 1.58 -8.10
N LEU A 269 -19.64 1.49 -7.12
CA LEU A 269 -19.52 0.31 -6.27
C LEU A 269 -20.80 0.07 -5.47
N ARG A 270 -21.40 1.14 -4.92
CA ARG A 270 -22.65 1.05 -4.17
C ARG A 270 -23.82 0.62 -5.05
N ALA A 271 -23.94 1.18 -6.26
CA ALA A 271 -24.95 0.79 -7.24
C ALA A 271 -24.83 -0.69 -7.63
N ALA A 272 -23.61 -1.23 -7.67
CA ALA A 272 -23.34 -2.64 -7.91
C ALA A 272 -23.54 -3.54 -6.66
N LYS A 273 -24.05 -3.00 -5.55
CA LYS A 273 -24.26 -3.69 -4.25
C LYS A 273 -22.98 -4.22 -3.60
N ILE A 274 -21.83 -3.66 -3.94
CA ILE A 274 -20.55 -3.98 -3.30
C ILE A 274 -20.43 -3.15 -2.02
N PRO A 275 -20.13 -3.74 -0.85
CA PRO A 275 -19.87 -3.00 0.37
C PRO A 275 -18.70 -2.02 0.17
N VAL A 276 -18.98 -0.71 0.26
CA VAL A 276 -18.00 0.34 0.04
C VAL A 276 -17.93 1.30 1.22
N GLY A 277 -16.73 1.66 1.62
CA GLY A 277 -16.45 2.63 2.66
C GLY A 277 -15.42 3.66 2.22
N VAL A 278 -15.23 4.66 3.08
CA VAL A 278 -14.25 5.72 2.88
C VAL A 278 -13.11 5.64 3.90
N MET A 279 -11.87 5.80 3.43
CA MET A 279 -10.72 6.08 4.27
C MET A 279 -10.37 7.56 4.18
N VAL A 280 -10.64 8.33 5.24
CA VAL A 280 -10.16 9.71 5.36
C VAL A 280 -8.70 9.66 5.81
N ALA A 281 -7.81 9.43 4.84
CA ALA A 281 -6.42 9.05 5.13
C ALA A 281 -5.41 9.53 4.07
N PRO A 282 -4.37 10.25 4.57
CA PRO A 282 -4.19 10.72 5.95
C PRO A 282 -4.92 12.03 6.25
N ILE A 283 -5.30 12.19 7.51
CA ILE A 283 -5.61 13.52 8.04
C ILE A 283 -4.27 14.20 8.37
N ILE A 284 -4.06 15.39 7.82
CA ILE A 284 -2.88 16.22 8.04
C ILE A 284 -3.30 17.43 8.85
N PRO A 285 -2.98 17.48 10.15
CA PRO A 285 -3.45 18.52 11.05
C PRO A 285 -2.95 19.91 10.63
N GLY A 286 -3.90 20.84 10.47
CA GLY A 286 -3.61 22.20 9.98
C GLY A 286 -3.63 22.36 8.47
N LEU A 287 -3.81 21.27 7.72
CA LEU A 287 -3.89 21.31 6.25
C LEU A 287 -5.28 20.88 5.75
N ASN A 288 -5.73 19.65 6.05
CA ASN A 288 -7.01 19.09 5.60
C ASN A 288 -7.92 18.58 6.72
N ASP A 289 -7.52 18.72 7.99
CA ASP A 289 -8.29 18.28 9.15
C ASP A 289 -9.69 18.90 9.24
N HIS A 290 -9.85 20.12 8.76
CA HIS A 290 -11.13 20.84 8.71
C HIS A 290 -12.12 20.24 7.70
N GLU A 291 -11.64 19.49 6.69
CA GLU A 291 -12.49 18.90 5.66
C GLU A 291 -13.17 17.58 6.12
N VAL A 292 -12.75 17.00 7.25
CA VAL A 292 -13.22 15.67 7.70
C VAL A 292 -14.74 15.52 7.68
N PRO A 293 -15.55 16.44 8.25
CA PRO A 293 -17.01 16.31 8.20
C PRO A 293 -17.57 16.40 6.79
N THR A 294 -17.03 17.28 5.97
CA THR A 294 -17.50 17.50 4.59
C THR A 294 -17.16 16.29 3.71
N ILE A 295 -15.98 15.69 3.91
CA ILE A 295 -15.60 14.45 3.21
C ILE A 295 -16.56 13.32 3.58
N LEU A 296 -16.87 13.14 4.87
CA LEU A 296 -17.79 12.10 5.34
C LEU A 296 -19.21 12.31 4.77
N ASP A 297 -19.72 13.54 4.79
CA ASP A 297 -21.03 13.88 4.21
C ASP A 297 -21.07 13.60 2.71
N ALA A 298 -20.04 14.00 1.95
CA ALA A 298 -19.94 13.77 0.51
C ALA A 298 -19.86 12.28 0.17
N CYS A 299 -19.03 11.52 0.90
CA CYS A 299 -18.90 10.08 0.69
C CYS A 299 -20.17 9.31 1.08
N ALA A 300 -20.87 9.70 2.15
CA ALA A 300 -22.14 9.11 2.52
C ALA A 300 -23.22 9.35 1.45
N LYS A 301 -23.29 10.56 0.89
CA LYS A 301 -24.19 10.88 -0.24
C LYS A 301 -23.87 10.03 -1.47
N ALA A 302 -22.60 9.76 -1.72
CA ALA A 302 -22.17 8.84 -2.78
C ALA A 302 -22.45 7.35 -2.45
N GLY A 303 -22.81 7.03 -1.20
CA GLY A 303 -23.22 5.69 -0.78
C GLY A 303 -22.23 4.93 0.08
N ALA A 304 -21.20 5.59 0.62
CA ALA A 304 -20.29 4.96 1.59
C ALA A 304 -21.03 4.50 2.84
N GLN A 305 -20.81 3.25 3.23
CA GLN A 305 -21.53 2.59 4.34
C GLN A 305 -20.73 2.57 5.64
N PHE A 306 -19.40 2.62 5.56
CA PHE A 306 -18.49 2.60 6.69
C PHE A 306 -17.31 3.54 6.43
N ALA A 307 -16.60 3.91 7.49
CA ALA A 307 -15.46 4.81 7.35
C ALA A 307 -14.34 4.43 8.32
N GLY A 308 -13.14 4.87 7.96
CA GLY A 308 -11.95 4.84 8.79
C GLY A 308 -11.09 6.08 8.55
N TYR A 309 -10.16 6.36 9.45
CA TYR A 309 -9.19 7.43 9.27
C TYR A 309 -7.81 7.03 9.81
N THR A 310 -6.79 7.71 9.34
CA THR A 310 -5.45 7.70 9.93
C THR A 310 -4.88 9.10 9.90
N ILE A 311 -4.09 9.44 10.92
CA ILE A 311 -3.34 10.71 10.94
C ILE A 311 -1.98 10.48 10.28
N VAL A 312 -1.49 11.48 9.56
CA VAL A 312 -0.21 11.43 8.84
C VAL A 312 0.94 10.96 9.72
N ARG A 313 1.80 10.12 9.15
CA ARG A 313 3.04 9.63 9.74
C ARG A 313 4.19 9.90 8.78
N LEU A 314 5.29 10.40 9.31
CA LEU A 314 6.44 10.81 8.52
C LEU A 314 7.71 10.04 8.96
N PRO A 315 7.77 8.71 8.77
CA PRO A 315 8.93 7.93 9.17
C PRO A 315 10.13 8.19 8.25
N TRP A 316 11.32 8.29 8.86
CA TRP A 316 12.62 8.38 8.20
C TRP A 316 12.66 9.44 7.09
N ALA A 317 12.98 9.05 5.87
CA ALA A 317 13.13 9.93 4.72
C ALA A 317 11.86 10.69 4.33
N ILE A 318 10.67 10.28 4.81
CA ILE A 318 9.42 10.99 4.50
C ILE A 318 9.36 12.35 5.23
N ALA A 319 9.95 12.44 6.42
CA ALA A 319 9.94 13.70 7.16
C ALA A 319 10.60 14.84 6.37
N PRO A 320 11.86 14.75 5.94
CA PRO A 320 12.47 15.82 5.14
C PRO A 320 11.80 16.00 3.76
N LEU A 321 11.29 14.96 3.12
CA LEU A 321 10.52 15.08 1.88
C LEU A 321 9.26 15.92 2.07
N PHE A 322 8.51 15.67 3.15
CA PHE A 322 7.28 16.38 3.46
C PHE A 322 7.53 17.81 3.95
N GLU A 323 8.60 18.04 4.70
CA GLU A 323 9.02 19.40 5.12
C GLU A 323 9.37 20.26 3.92
N HIS A 324 10.14 19.73 2.97
CA HIS A 324 10.48 20.42 1.72
C HIS A 324 9.23 20.68 0.87
N TRP A 325 8.35 19.71 0.72
CA TRP A 325 7.07 19.85 0.02
C TRP A 325 6.18 20.94 0.64
N LEU A 326 6.14 21.05 1.98
CA LEU A 326 5.42 22.13 2.66
C LEU A 326 6.03 23.49 2.38
N GLU A 327 7.35 23.58 2.32
CA GLU A 327 8.05 24.82 1.99
C GLU A 327 7.74 25.28 0.56
N GLU A 328 7.68 24.36 -0.38
CA GLU A 328 7.40 24.62 -1.80
C GLU A 328 5.93 25.03 -2.03
N HIS A 329 4.98 24.34 -1.41
CA HIS A 329 3.56 24.49 -1.74
C HIS A 329 2.75 25.28 -0.70
N PHE A 330 3.17 25.29 0.56
CA PHE A 330 2.45 25.92 1.67
C PHE A 330 3.39 26.55 2.70
N PRO A 331 4.30 27.48 2.29
CA PRO A 331 5.29 28.06 3.17
C PRO A 331 4.67 28.72 4.41
N ASP A 332 3.55 29.44 4.26
CA ASP A 332 2.83 30.11 5.34
C ASP A 332 2.21 29.16 6.35
N ARG A 333 2.00 27.89 6.00
CA ARG A 333 1.39 26.88 6.86
C ARG A 333 2.40 25.85 7.39
N LYS A 334 3.63 25.84 6.89
CA LYS A 334 4.67 24.85 7.21
C LYS A 334 4.83 24.66 8.70
N GLU A 335 5.15 25.71 9.43
CA GLU A 335 5.40 25.62 10.88
C GLU A 335 4.15 25.21 11.67
N LYS A 336 2.97 25.67 11.29
CA LYS A 336 1.71 25.26 11.90
C LYS A 336 1.43 23.77 11.72
N VAL A 337 1.63 23.24 10.51
CA VAL A 337 1.40 21.81 10.19
C VAL A 337 2.39 20.95 10.95
N LEU A 338 3.70 21.25 10.85
CA LEU A 338 4.76 20.50 11.52
C LEU A 338 4.62 20.56 13.05
N GLY A 339 4.28 21.73 13.59
CA GLY A 339 4.02 21.91 15.02
C GLY A 339 2.87 21.04 15.52
N ARG A 340 1.77 20.98 14.77
CA ARG A 340 0.62 20.11 15.12
C ARG A 340 0.96 18.64 15.02
N ILE A 341 1.73 18.21 13.99
CA ILE A 341 2.19 16.81 13.87
C ILE A 341 3.10 16.45 15.06
N ARG A 342 4.03 17.34 15.44
CA ARG A 342 4.90 17.11 16.61
C ARG A 342 4.07 16.99 17.90
N HIS A 343 3.07 17.81 18.07
CA HIS A 343 2.18 17.78 19.24
C HIS A 343 1.46 16.43 19.40
N LEU A 344 1.01 15.86 18.28
CA LEU A 344 0.34 14.55 18.23
C LEU A 344 1.29 13.36 18.48
N ARG A 345 2.62 13.59 18.48
CA ARG A 345 3.61 12.52 18.43
C ARG A 345 4.75 12.71 19.46
N GLY A 346 4.49 13.41 20.56
CA GLY A 346 5.47 13.63 21.61
C GLY A 346 6.71 14.38 21.11
N ASN A 347 6.49 15.52 20.46
CA ASN A 347 7.50 16.40 19.85
C ASN A 347 8.31 15.78 18.70
N ARG A 348 7.80 14.74 18.04
CA ARG A 348 8.43 14.10 16.88
C ARG A 348 7.51 14.16 15.66
N LEU A 349 8.04 14.00 14.47
CA LEU A 349 7.24 13.92 13.23
C LEU A 349 6.69 12.51 12.97
N ASN A 350 7.24 11.51 13.67
CA ASN A 350 6.80 10.13 13.61
C ASN A 350 6.88 9.46 14.98
N SER A 351 5.96 8.53 15.21
CA SER A 351 6.00 7.59 16.34
C SER A 351 5.76 6.18 15.83
N SER A 352 6.56 5.21 16.28
CA SER A 352 6.37 3.78 16.00
C SER A 352 5.55 3.07 17.08
N ARG A 353 5.13 3.81 18.12
CA ARG A 353 4.42 3.26 19.29
C ARG A 353 3.08 2.67 18.87
N TRP A 354 2.86 1.41 19.22
CA TRP A 354 1.61 0.70 18.98
C TRP A 354 0.41 1.46 19.59
N HIS A 355 -0.77 1.28 19.00
CA HIS A 355 -2.05 1.87 19.36
C HIS A 355 -2.17 3.39 19.13
N THR A 356 -1.07 4.14 19.13
CA THR A 356 -1.12 5.60 18.96
C THR A 356 -0.49 6.08 17.66
N ARG A 357 0.31 5.26 17.01
CA ARG A 357 0.98 5.65 15.74
C ARG A 357 0.01 5.98 14.60
N MET A 358 -1.22 5.42 14.61
CA MET A 358 -2.23 5.68 13.57
C MET A 358 -3.09 6.90 13.86
N THR A 359 -3.37 7.16 15.12
CA THR A 359 -4.33 8.19 15.57
C THR A 359 -3.70 9.38 16.29
N GLY A 360 -2.43 9.26 16.74
CA GLY A 360 -1.78 10.27 17.58
C GLY A 360 -2.22 10.21 19.04
N GLU A 361 -1.72 11.15 19.84
CA GLU A 361 -2.01 11.32 21.26
C GLU A 361 -2.31 12.81 21.56
N GLY A 362 -3.03 13.07 22.67
CA GLY A 362 -3.28 14.41 23.19
C GLY A 362 -4.47 15.12 22.55
N ILE A 363 -4.70 16.36 22.98
CA ILE A 363 -5.93 17.14 22.72
C ILE A 363 -6.29 17.20 21.23
N PHE A 364 -5.31 17.39 20.33
CA PHE A 364 -5.59 17.45 18.90
C PHE A 364 -6.00 16.09 18.34
N ALA A 365 -5.46 14.97 18.85
CA ALA A 365 -5.89 13.64 18.46
C ALA A 365 -7.33 13.39 18.88
N ASP A 366 -7.68 13.78 20.11
CA ASP A 366 -9.03 13.65 20.67
C ASP A 366 -10.04 14.53 19.90
N GLN A 367 -9.64 15.72 19.50
CA GLN A 367 -10.46 16.60 18.65
C GLN A 367 -10.72 15.97 17.28
N ILE A 368 -9.71 15.44 16.61
CA ILE A 368 -9.84 14.75 15.31
C ILE A 368 -10.73 13.51 15.46
N ALA A 369 -10.52 12.71 16.50
CA ALA A 369 -11.32 11.52 16.77
C ALA A 369 -12.80 11.89 17.01
N SER A 370 -13.04 12.95 17.79
CA SER A 370 -14.38 13.46 18.08
C SER A 370 -15.05 14.00 16.82
N LEU A 371 -14.33 14.79 16.02
CA LEU A 371 -14.80 15.33 14.75
C LEU A 371 -15.19 14.22 13.78
N PHE A 372 -14.35 13.19 13.66
CA PHE A 372 -14.62 12.03 12.82
C PHE A 372 -15.85 11.26 13.32
N LYS A 373 -15.93 10.96 14.61
CA LYS A 373 -17.07 10.25 15.23
C LYS A 373 -18.40 10.98 15.04
N VAL A 374 -18.40 12.29 15.27
CA VAL A 374 -19.59 13.14 15.08
C VAL A 374 -19.96 13.20 13.59
N GLY A 375 -18.97 13.36 12.71
CA GLY A 375 -19.17 13.33 11.25
C GLY A 375 -19.81 12.02 10.78
N CYS A 376 -19.28 10.86 11.18
CA CYS A 376 -19.86 9.55 10.84
C CYS A 376 -21.32 9.43 11.32
N ARG A 377 -21.60 9.83 12.56
CA ARG A 377 -22.96 9.78 13.11
C ARG A 377 -23.93 10.66 12.32
N ARG A 378 -23.52 11.88 11.99
CA ARG A 378 -24.32 12.83 11.22
C ARG A 378 -24.58 12.33 9.80
N ALA A 379 -23.57 11.73 9.18
CA ALA A 379 -23.64 11.19 7.82
C ALA A 379 -24.32 9.81 7.74
N GLY A 380 -24.72 9.20 8.87
CA GLY A 380 -25.34 7.86 8.89
C GLY A 380 -24.37 6.72 8.51
N ILE A 381 -23.06 6.94 8.67
CA ILE A 381 -22.02 5.94 8.36
C ILE A 381 -21.91 4.95 9.52
N GLY A 382 -22.06 3.66 9.22
CA GLY A 382 -22.07 2.55 10.16
C GLY A 382 -20.71 1.88 10.39
N ALA A 383 -20.76 0.66 10.94
CA ALA A 383 -19.59 -0.17 11.15
C ALA A 383 -19.14 -0.86 9.85
N ARG A 384 -17.87 -1.21 9.80
CA ARG A 384 -17.31 -2.00 8.69
C ARG A 384 -17.95 -3.40 8.68
N PRO A 385 -18.34 -3.95 7.50
CA PRO A 385 -18.84 -5.30 7.41
C PRO A 385 -17.76 -6.31 7.76
N THR A 386 -18.15 -7.38 8.44
CA THR A 386 -17.31 -8.57 8.62
C THR A 386 -17.43 -9.44 7.38
N LEU A 387 -16.30 -9.72 6.74
CA LEU A 387 -16.27 -10.61 5.58
C LEU A 387 -16.32 -12.07 6.01
N SER A 388 -17.04 -12.90 5.23
CA SER A 388 -17.22 -14.33 5.52
C SER A 388 -16.22 -15.18 4.76
N CYS A 389 -15.69 -16.20 5.44
CA CYS A 389 -14.87 -17.26 4.85
C CYS A 389 -15.69 -18.53 4.52
N GLU A 390 -16.97 -18.59 4.84
CA GLU A 390 -17.81 -19.80 4.73
C GLU A 390 -17.96 -20.29 3.29
N SER A 391 -17.96 -19.38 2.34
CA SER A 391 -18.07 -19.70 0.91
C SER A 391 -16.75 -20.11 0.26
N PHE A 392 -15.64 -20.10 1.01
CA PHE A 392 -14.33 -20.49 0.45
C PHE A 392 -14.37 -21.92 -0.09
N ARG A 393 -13.81 -22.09 -1.28
CA ARG A 393 -13.69 -23.42 -1.93
C ARG A 393 -12.32 -23.56 -2.57
N ARG A 394 -11.72 -24.75 -2.48
CA ARG A 394 -10.57 -25.11 -3.30
C ARG A 394 -11.05 -25.62 -4.65
N SER A 395 -10.30 -25.35 -5.70
CA SER A 395 -10.58 -25.93 -7.00
C SER A 395 -10.44 -27.45 -6.88
N THR A 396 -11.56 -28.16 -6.96
CA THR A 396 -11.57 -29.63 -7.04
C THR A 396 -11.20 -30.02 -8.46
N THR A 397 -9.94 -29.84 -8.84
CA THR A 397 -9.36 -30.52 -10.01
C THR A 397 -8.89 -31.90 -9.57
N GLN A 398 -9.69 -32.60 -8.78
CA GLN A 398 -9.61 -34.03 -8.68
C GLN A 398 -10.52 -34.55 -9.78
N LEU A 399 -9.95 -34.83 -10.96
CA LEU A 399 -10.55 -35.76 -11.90
C LEU A 399 -10.97 -36.96 -11.08
N ARG A 400 -12.30 -37.22 -10.95
CA ARG A 400 -12.79 -38.51 -10.49
C ARG A 400 -12.37 -39.52 -11.55
N LEU A 401 -11.19 -40.11 -11.35
CA LEU A 401 -10.65 -41.17 -12.22
C LEU A 401 -11.36 -42.50 -12.00
N PHE A 402 -12.38 -42.54 -11.09
CA PHE A 402 -13.22 -43.72 -10.87
C PHE A 402 -14.66 -43.22 -10.60
N GLY A 403 -15.44 -43.23 -11.61
CA GLY A 403 -16.89 -43.12 -11.61
C GLY A 403 -17.48 -44.36 -12.24
#